data_809bb0f2ccc1714adf91939008e97193
#
_entry.id   809bb0f2ccc1714adf91939008e97193
#
_cell.length_a   1.000
_cell.length_b   1.000
_cell.length_c   1.000
_cell.angle_alpha   90.00
_cell.angle_beta   90.00
_cell.angle_gamma   90.00
#
_symmetry.space_group_name_H-M   'P 1'
#
loop_
_entity.id
_entity.type
_entity.pdbx_description
1 polymer ?
#
loop_
_entity_poly.entity_id
_entity_poly.type
_entity_poly.pdbx_seq_one_letter_code
_entity_poly.pdbx_strand_id
1 'polypeptide(L)'
;MKKDTPYVENTQERNASVKYPQQKGRSSKGSRKFNRPPSGEGWLWLTGELINSLAWRSMSVNCRKLIDRLLLEHCNHGGLDNGRLVCTYKDFQDYGLTRNKIRPAIEEADFLGLVKHQRGERVFAKNQPNVYRITFYGTSEARDPTNEWKRITKERIDSFRSKKREQEKKRKEFKIKQRSLK
;
A
#
# COMPACT_ATOMS: atom_id res chain seq x y z
N MET A 1 -5.65 36.29 30.28
CA MET A 1 -5.30 36.51 28.88
C MET A 1 -4.59 35.26 28.40
N LYS A 2 -5.28 34.39 27.63
CA LYS A 2 -4.70 33.23 26.96
C LYS A 2 -4.08 33.72 25.66
N LYS A 3 -2.79 33.44 25.45
CA LYS A 3 -2.10 33.77 24.20
C LYS A 3 -2.44 32.69 23.20
N ASP A 4 -3.18 33.07 22.16
CA ASP A 4 -3.42 32.21 20.98
C ASP A 4 -2.09 32.03 20.23
N THR A 5 -1.61 30.82 20.19
CA THR A 5 -0.49 30.44 19.33
C THR A 5 -1.02 30.23 17.91
N PRO A 6 -0.48 30.91 16.90
CA PRO A 6 -0.95 30.75 15.53
C PRO A 6 -0.67 29.30 15.02
N TYR A 7 -1.71 28.67 14.54
CA TYR A 7 -1.65 27.39 13.83
C TYR A 7 -0.87 27.58 12.53
N VAL A 8 0.35 27.05 12.47
CA VAL A 8 1.20 27.17 11.28
C VAL A 8 0.85 26.04 10.29
N GLU A 9 0.27 26.45 9.18
CA GLU A 9 -0.24 25.61 8.09
C GLU A 9 0.85 25.05 7.15
N ASN A 10 2.12 24.95 7.57
CA ASN A 10 3.19 24.54 6.68
C ASN A 10 3.79 23.18 7.06
N THR A 11 3.12 22.11 6.62
CA THR A 11 3.57 20.72 6.82
C THR A 11 4.87 20.41 6.04
N GLN A 12 5.22 21.19 5.03
CA GLN A 12 6.43 20.96 4.22
C GLN A 12 7.69 21.46 4.93
N GLU A 13 7.62 22.57 5.68
CA GLU A 13 8.76 23.10 6.43
C GLU A 13 9.09 22.27 7.68
N ARG A 14 8.11 21.62 8.29
CA ARG A 14 8.35 20.69 9.41
C ARG A 14 9.15 19.47 9.02
N ASN A 15 9.03 19.00 7.77
CA ASN A 15 9.76 17.82 7.28
C ASN A 15 11.18 18.14 6.84
N ALA A 16 11.49 19.41 6.53
CA ALA A 16 12.83 19.82 6.08
C ALA A 16 13.82 20.02 7.25
N SER A 17 13.34 20.27 8.47
CA SER A 17 14.20 20.60 9.61
C SER A 17 14.45 19.46 10.61
N VAL A 18 13.70 18.34 10.52
CA VAL A 18 13.98 17.17 11.34
C VAL A 18 15.09 16.35 10.68
N LYS A 19 16.31 16.81 10.81
CA LYS A 19 17.49 15.92 10.65
C LYS A 19 17.39 14.92 11.80
N TYR A 20 16.81 13.74 11.53
CA TYR A 20 17.00 12.61 12.42
C TYR A 20 18.51 12.44 12.61
N PRO A 21 19.02 12.46 13.86
CA PRO A 21 20.43 12.23 14.07
C PRO A 21 20.75 10.91 13.39
N GLN A 22 21.64 10.97 12.39
CA GLN A 22 22.22 9.77 11.79
C GLN A 22 22.81 9.00 12.98
N GLN A 23 22.19 7.91 13.38
CA GLN A 23 22.72 7.05 14.41
C GLN A 23 24.04 6.48 13.85
N LYS A 24 25.12 7.24 14.07
CA LYS A 24 26.48 6.71 13.91
C LYS A 24 26.51 5.42 14.71
N GLY A 25 26.63 4.30 14.00
CA GLY A 25 26.56 2.94 14.48
C GLY A 25 27.11 2.71 15.89
N ARG A 26 26.29 2.94 16.89
CA ARG A 26 26.42 2.29 18.18
C ARG A 26 25.84 0.90 18.04
N SER A 27 26.64 -0.02 17.52
CA SER A 27 26.38 -1.44 17.66
C SER A 27 26.66 -1.85 19.12
N SER A 28 25.88 -1.33 20.06
CA SER A 28 25.89 -1.91 21.38
C SER A 28 25.19 -3.27 21.27
N LYS A 29 25.89 -4.34 21.58
CA LYS A 29 25.34 -5.71 21.65
C LYS A 29 24.04 -5.79 22.48
N GLY A 30 23.80 -4.85 23.38
CA GLY A 30 22.59 -4.73 24.20
C GLY A 30 21.35 -4.23 23.44
N SER A 31 21.50 -3.25 22.55
CA SER A 31 20.37 -2.66 21.82
C SER A 31 19.68 -3.65 20.86
N ARG A 32 20.42 -4.61 20.30
CA ARG A 32 19.88 -5.64 19.40
C ARG A 32 18.95 -6.63 20.10
N LYS A 33 19.10 -6.81 21.43
CA LYS A 33 18.33 -7.79 22.20
C LYS A 33 16.88 -7.33 22.42
N PHE A 34 16.64 -6.03 22.52
CA PHE A 34 15.32 -5.44 22.78
C PHE A 34 14.48 -5.19 21.50
N ASN A 35 15.14 -5.16 20.34
CA ASN A 35 14.50 -4.83 19.07
C ASN A 35 14.38 -6.04 18.12
N ARG A 36 14.60 -7.25 18.63
CA ARG A 36 14.35 -8.47 17.85
C ARG A 36 12.88 -8.86 17.93
N PRO A 37 12.27 -9.23 16.81
CA PRO A 37 10.95 -9.84 16.86
C PRO A 37 11.01 -11.13 17.70
N PRO A 38 9.86 -11.57 18.26
CA PRO A 38 9.77 -12.83 18.99
C PRO A 38 10.32 -13.99 18.16
N SER A 39 10.98 -14.93 18.83
CA SER A 39 11.50 -16.14 18.18
C SER A 39 10.32 -17.03 17.77
N GLY A 40 10.35 -17.52 16.54
CA GLY A 40 9.29 -18.40 15.99
C GLY A 40 8.15 -17.67 15.31
N GLU A 41 8.09 -16.34 15.36
CA GLU A 41 7.12 -15.55 14.62
C GLU A 41 7.74 -14.98 13.34
N GLY A 42 6.98 -14.97 12.25
CA GLY A 42 7.35 -14.27 11.03
C GLY A 42 7.36 -12.76 11.27
N TRP A 43 8.30 -12.07 10.67
CA TRP A 43 8.38 -10.61 10.76
C TRP A 43 8.70 -9.97 9.41
N LEU A 44 8.30 -8.73 9.27
CA LEU A 44 8.52 -7.93 8.07
C LEU A 44 9.17 -6.60 8.47
N TRP A 45 10.00 -6.07 7.59
CA TRP A 45 10.61 -4.75 7.78
C TRP A 45 9.93 -3.71 6.89
N LEU A 46 9.73 -2.53 7.43
CA LEU A 46 9.31 -1.34 6.68
C LEU A 46 10.31 -0.23 6.96
N THR A 47 10.81 0.39 5.90
CA THR A 47 11.76 1.50 6.07
C THR A 47 11.04 2.78 6.44
N GLY A 48 11.71 3.64 7.22
CA GLY A 48 11.18 4.98 7.52
C GLY A 48 10.95 5.81 6.25
N GLU A 49 11.80 5.63 5.21
CA GLU A 49 11.64 6.28 3.91
C GLU A 49 10.32 5.90 3.24
N LEU A 50 9.98 4.60 3.23
CA LEU A 50 8.72 4.11 2.66
C LEU A 50 7.52 4.67 3.42
N ILE A 51 7.52 4.55 4.76
CA ILE A 51 6.40 4.99 5.61
C ILE A 51 6.17 6.50 5.48
N ASN A 52 7.23 7.29 5.36
CA ASN A 52 7.14 8.74 5.18
C ASN A 52 6.88 9.16 3.73
N SER A 53 6.91 8.23 2.78
CA SER A 53 6.70 8.54 1.36
C SER A 53 5.30 9.08 1.09
N LEU A 54 5.19 9.88 0.03
CA LEU A 54 3.91 10.40 -0.43
C LEU A 54 2.95 9.27 -0.84
N ALA A 55 3.47 8.23 -1.50
CA ALA A 55 2.70 7.05 -1.88
C ALA A 55 2.07 6.37 -0.66
N TRP A 56 2.85 6.11 0.39
CA TRP A 56 2.37 5.46 1.61
C TRP A 56 1.36 6.29 2.38
N ARG A 57 1.61 7.60 2.51
CA ARG A 57 0.73 8.53 3.23
C ARG A 57 -0.57 8.84 2.51
N SER A 58 -0.62 8.65 1.20
CA SER A 58 -1.80 8.92 0.37
C SER A 58 -2.77 7.75 0.23
N MET A 59 -2.42 6.58 0.76
CA MET A 59 -3.27 5.40 0.69
C MET A 59 -4.63 5.61 1.37
N SER A 60 -5.68 5.13 0.72
CA SER A 60 -6.98 4.94 1.37
C SER A 60 -6.93 3.80 2.40
N VAL A 61 -7.88 3.77 3.33
CA VAL A 61 -8.00 2.70 4.32
C VAL A 61 -8.12 1.32 3.64
N ASN A 62 -8.87 1.23 2.53
CA ASN A 62 -9.02 -0.03 1.81
C ASN A 62 -7.71 -0.46 1.12
N CYS A 63 -6.95 0.49 0.55
CA CYS A 63 -5.63 0.22 -0.01
C CYS A 63 -4.66 -0.26 1.08
N ARG A 64 -4.70 0.35 2.27
CA ARG A 64 -3.90 -0.07 3.42
C ARG A 64 -4.20 -1.52 3.82
N LYS A 65 -5.48 -1.85 4.03
CA LYS A 65 -5.90 -3.21 4.36
C LYS A 65 -5.49 -4.23 3.31
N LEU A 66 -5.55 -3.86 2.03
CA LEU A 66 -5.09 -4.72 0.94
C LEU A 66 -3.59 -5.00 1.05
N ILE A 67 -2.78 -3.98 1.29
CA ILE A 67 -1.33 -4.12 1.47
C ILE A 67 -1.02 -4.94 2.71
N ASP A 68 -1.69 -4.70 3.83
CA ASP A 68 -1.50 -5.45 5.07
C ASP A 68 -1.78 -6.95 4.84
N ARG A 69 -2.85 -7.30 4.09
CA ARG A 69 -3.13 -8.71 3.75
C ARG A 69 -2.05 -9.32 2.85
N LEU A 70 -1.54 -8.56 1.88
CA LEU A 70 -0.44 -9.03 1.02
C LEU A 70 0.88 -9.17 1.79
N LEU A 71 1.14 -8.29 2.73
CA LEU A 71 2.29 -8.41 3.64
C LEU A 71 2.19 -9.66 4.51
N LEU A 72 1.01 -9.95 5.03
CA LEU A 72 0.77 -11.20 5.79
C LEU A 72 1.03 -12.42 4.91
N GLU A 73 0.54 -12.42 3.66
CA GLU A 73 0.81 -13.50 2.70
C GLU A 73 2.30 -13.68 2.47
N HIS A 74 3.00 -12.59 2.21
CA HIS A 74 4.46 -12.60 2.03
C HIS A 74 5.18 -13.16 3.26
N CYS A 75 4.75 -12.77 4.46
CA CYS A 75 5.29 -13.28 5.72
C CYS A 75 5.06 -14.79 5.89
N ASN A 76 3.84 -15.27 5.59
CA ASN A 76 3.48 -16.69 5.68
C ASN A 76 4.30 -17.60 4.77
N HIS A 77 4.80 -17.04 3.66
CA HIS A 77 5.72 -17.72 2.74
C HIS A 77 7.21 -17.44 3.04
N GLY A 78 7.54 -17.03 4.25
CA GLY A 78 8.92 -16.78 4.67
C GLY A 78 9.62 -15.67 3.89
N GLY A 79 8.87 -14.78 3.22
CA GLY A 79 9.42 -13.68 2.43
C GLY A 79 9.97 -14.09 1.05
N LEU A 80 9.76 -15.31 0.58
CA LEU A 80 10.39 -15.84 -0.63
C LEU A 80 9.53 -15.71 -1.88
N ASP A 81 8.20 -15.69 -1.75
CA ASP A 81 7.26 -15.76 -2.87
C ASP A 81 6.82 -14.39 -3.41
N ASN A 82 7.55 -13.32 -3.13
CA ASN A 82 7.23 -12.02 -3.72
C ASN A 82 7.32 -12.08 -5.26
N GLY A 83 6.29 -11.60 -5.92
CA GLY A 83 6.10 -11.73 -7.38
C GLY A 83 5.20 -12.90 -7.78
N ARG A 84 4.95 -13.83 -6.85
CA ARG A 84 4.03 -14.97 -7.02
C ARG A 84 3.00 -15.06 -5.90
N LEU A 85 2.81 -13.97 -5.15
CA LEU A 85 1.84 -13.92 -4.06
C LEU A 85 0.42 -14.07 -4.61
N VAL A 86 -0.30 -15.05 -4.10
CA VAL A 86 -1.68 -15.34 -4.52
C VAL A 86 -2.62 -14.93 -3.41
N CYS A 87 -3.47 -13.93 -3.69
CA CYS A 87 -4.57 -13.55 -2.80
C CYS A 87 -5.86 -13.47 -3.59
N THR A 88 -6.85 -14.23 -3.14
CA THR A 88 -8.19 -14.23 -3.74
C THR A 88 -9.04 -13.07 -3.20
N TYR A 89 -10.15 -12.79 -3.87
CA TYR A 89 -11.11 -11.80 -3.34
C TYR A 89 -11.69 -12.23 -2.00
N LYS A 90 -11.79 -13.55 -1.76
CA LYS A 90 -12.24 -14.09 -0.48
C LYS A 90 -11.23 -13.76 0.63
N ASP A 91 -9.93 -13.92 0.39
CA ASP A 91 -8.89 -13.61 1.39
C ASP A 91 -8.93 -12.14 1.79
N PHE A 92 -9.15 -11.24 0.83
CA PHE A 92 -9.32 -9.82 1.12
C PHE A 92 -10.62 -9.51 1.88
N GLN A 93 -11.72 -10.25 1.59
CA GLN A 93 -12.98 -10.10 2.32
C GLN A 93 -12.84 -10.59 3.76
N ASP A 94 -12.21 -11.73 3.97
CA ASP A 94 -11.94 -12.31 5.29
C ASP A 94 -11.02 -11.38 6.12
N TYR A 95 -10.15 -10.63 5.45
CA TYR A 95 -9.31 -9.59 6.07
C TYR A 95 -10.04 -8.25 6.28
N GLY A 96 -11.33 -8.16 5.99
CA GLY A 96 -12.17 -7.01 6.28
C GLY A 96 -12.29 -5.97 5.16
N LEU A 97 -12.06 -6.35 3.89
CA LEU A 97 -12.42 -5.52 2.75
C LEU A 97 -13.81 -5.90 2.21
N THR A 98 -14.62 -4.91 1.89
CA THR A 98 -15.88 -5.17 1.21
C THR A 98 -15.61 -5.51 -0.26
N ARG A 99 -16.30 -6.52 -0.83
CA ARG A 99 -16.08 -7.04 -2.19
C ARG A 99 -15.98 -5.94 -3.27
N ASN A 100 -16.83 -4.93 -3.21
CA ASN A 100 -16.86 -3.82 -4.17
C ASN A 100 -15.70 -2.81 -4.00
N LYS A 101 -14.94 -2.89 -2.90
CA LYS A 101 -13.78 -2.04 -2.61
C LYS A 101 -12.44 -2.72 -2.93
N ILE A 102 -12.43 -4.03 -3.18
CA ILE A 102 -11.17 -4.77 -3.46
C ILE A 102 -10.54 -4.28 -4.76
N ARG A 103 -11.28 -4.32 -5.88
CA ARG A 103 -10.74 -3.86 -7.17
C ARG A 103 -10.25 -2.41 -7.14
N PRO A 104 -11.02 -1.43 -6.61
CA PRO A 104 -10.52 -0.07 -6.45
C PRO A 104 -9.27 0.05 -5.56
N ALA A 105 -9.11 -0.82 -4.56
CA ALA A 105 -7.92 -0.83 -3.71
C ALA A 105 -6.70 -1.42 -4.45
N ILE A 106 -6.88 -2.46 -5.27
CA ILE A 106 -5.83 -3.00 -6.14
C ILE A 106 -5.34 -1.93 -7.13
N GLU A 107 -6.28 -1.27 -7.82
CA GLU A 107 -5.99 -0.21 -8.78
C GLU A 107 -5.26 0.98 -8.12
N GLU A 108 -5.60 1.31 -6.87
CA GLU A 108 -4.93 2.34 -6.09
C GLU A 108 -3.51 1.93 -5.68
N ALA A 109 -3.32 0.70 -5.18
CA ALA A 109 -2.01 0.18 -4.78
C ALA A 109 -1.04 0.10 -5.96
N ASP A 110 -1.53 -0.32 -7.14
CA ASP A 110 -0.75 -0.35 -8.38
C ASP A 110 -0.39 1.06 -8.86
N PHE A 111 -1.36 1.99 -8.85
CA PHE A 111 -1.12 3.39 -9.19
C PHE A 111 -0.07 4.02 -8.28
N LEU A 112 -0.14 3.79 -6.97
CA LEU A 112 0.82 4.29 -5.98
C LEU A 112 2.19 3.60 -6.10
N GLY A 113 2.34 2.62 -6.97
CA GLY A 113 3.57 1.90 -7.18
C GLY A 113 4.02 1.07 -5.97
N LEU A 114 3.10 0.74 -5.05
CA LEU A 114 3.38 -0.08 -3.86
C LEU A 114 3.23 -1.57 -4.14
N VAL A 115 2.33 -1.91 -5.06
CA VAL A 115 2.06 -3.28 -5.49
C VAL A 115 1.93 -3.31 -7.00
N LYS A 116 2.42 -4.36 -7.64
CA LYS A 116 2.07 -4.75 -9.00
C LYS A 116 1.16 -5.96 -8.97
N HIS A 117 0.17 -5.97 -9.82
CA HIS A 117 -0.70 -7.13 -9.94
C HIS A 117 -0.78 -7.62 -11.37
N GLN A 118 -0.80 -8.92 -11.52
CA GLN A 118 -1.13 -9.60 -12.76
C GLN A 118 -2.51 -10.23 -12.58
N ARG A 119 -3.42 -9.87 -13.47
CA ARG A 119 -4.77 -10.46 -13.45
C ARG A 119 -4.68 -11.92 -13.83
N GLY A 120 -5.33 -12.78 -13.04
CA GLY A 120 -5.46 -14.19 -13.38
C GLY A 120 -6.27 -14.39 -14.66
N GLU A 121 -5.81 -15.27 -15.49
CA GLU A 121 -6.46 -15.65 -16.75
C GLU A 121 -7.51 -16.74 -16.54
N ARG A 122 -8.39 -16.90 -17.52
CA ARG A 122 -9.35 -17.98 -17.51
C ARG A 122 -8.78 -19.17 -18.27
N VAL A 123 -8.37 -20.20 -17.53
CA VAL A 123 -7.81 -21.43 -18.12
C VAL A 123 -8.80 -22.58 -17.88
N PHE A 124 -9.17 -23.29 -18.95
CA PHE A 124 -10.12 -24.42 -18.89
C PHE A 124 -11.40 -24.12 -18.08
N ALA A 125 -12.06 -23.01 -18.38
CA ALA A 125 -13.26 -22.52 -17.70
C ALA A 125 -13.08 -22.17 -16.19
N LYS A 126 -11.90 -22.29 -15.61
CA LYS A 126 -11.56 -21.88 -14.24
C LYS A 126 -10.85 -20.54 -14.25
N ASN A 127 -11.32 -19.61 -13.39
CA ASN A 127 -10.63 -18.34 -13.19
C ASN A 127 -9.41 -18.56 -12.31
N GLN A 128 -8.24 -18.23 -12.82
CA GLN A 128 -7.03 -18.21 -12.01
C GLN A 128 -7.05 -16.99 -11.07
N PRO A 129 -6.51 -17.09 -9.86
CA PRO A 129 -6.39 -15.95 -8.95
C PRO A 129 -5.41 -14.91 -9.50
N ASN A 130 -5.55 -13.67 -9.04
CA ASN A 130 -4.56 -12.65 -9.31
C ASN A 130 -3.25 -12.97 -8.59
N VAL A 131 -2.15 -12.60 -9.23
CA VAL A 131 -0.80 -12.69 -8.66
C VAL A 131 -0.29 -11.30 -8.34
N TYR A 132 0.39 -11.16 -7.21
CA TYR A 132 0.84 -9.87 -6.72
C TYR A 132 2.35 -9.86 -6.46
N ARG A 133 2.94 -8.68 -6.65
CA ARG A 133 4.32 -8.36 -6.29
C ARG A 133 4.34 -7.07 -5.46
N ILE A 134 4.93 -7.12 -4.30
CA ILE A 134 5.18 -5.96 -3.45
C ILE A 134 6.48 -5.30 -3.95
N THR A 135 6.43 -4.03 -4.29
CA THR A 135 7.53 -3.34 -5.00
C THR A 135 8.70 -2.95 -4.12
N PHE A 136 8.48 -2.88 -2.80
CA PHE A 136 9.51 -2.54 -1.82
C PHE A 136 10.19 -3.75 -1.18
N TYR A 137 9.90 -4.96 -1.69
CA TYR A 137 10.65 -6.18 -1.42
C TYR A 137 11.24 -6.73 -2.71
N GLY A 138 12.38 -7.39 -2.60
CA GLY A 138 12.96 -8.16 -3.70
C GLY A 138 12.11 -9.39 -4.04
N THR A 139 12.42 -10.03 -5.14
CA THR A 139 11.85 -11.32 -5.56
C THR A 139 12.94 -12.40 -5.51
N SER A 140 12.57 -13.67 -5.65
CA SER A 140 13.52 -14.78 -5.76
C SER A 140 14.45 -14.64 -6.97
N GLU A 141 13.97 -13.98 -8.04
CA GLU A 141 14.72 -13.76 -9.28
C GLU A 141 15.57 -12.48 -9.24
N ALA A 142 15.04 -11.42 -8.60
CA ALA A 142 15.70 -10.12 -8.43
C ALA A 142 15.71 -9.73 -6.96
N ARG A 143 16.88 -9.77 -6.32
CA ARG A 143 17.04 -9.46 -4.89
C ARG A 143 16.70 -8.00 -4.57
N ASP A 144 16.88 -7.09 -5.52
CA ASP A 144 16.65 -5.68 -5.33
C ASP A 144 15.18 -5.31 -5.55
N PRO A 145 14.57 -4.54 -4.62
CA PRO A 145 13.22 -4.04 -4.76
C PRO A 145 13.15 -2.99 -5.88
N THR A 146 12.06 -2.98 -6.65
CA THR A 146 11.88 -2.02 -7.76
C THR A 146 11.52 -0.62 -7.30
N ASN A 147 10.97 -0.46 -6.09
CA ASN A 147 10.67 0.80 -5.42
C ASN A 147 9.92 1.82 -6.30
N GLU A 148 8.95 1.37 -7.07
CA GLU A 148 8.20 2.21 -8.03
C GLU A 148 7.43 3.34 -7.34
N TRP A 149 7.09 3.18 -6.06
CA TRP A 149 6.46 4.18 -5.21
C TRP A 149 7.26 5.47 -5.06
N LYS A 150 8.57 5.44 -5.30
CA LYS A 150 9.44 6.64 -5.27
C LYS A 150 9.12 7.63 -6.41
N ARG A 151 8.47 7.17 -7.47
CA ARG A 151 8.10 7.98 -8.65
C ARG A 151 6.76 8.70 -8.52
N ILE A 152 6.10 8.56 -7.37
CA ILE A 152 4.78 9.17 -7.15
C ILE A 152 4.95 10.63 -6.74
N THR A 153 4.26 11.52 -7.47
CA THR A 153 4.19 12.95 -7.18
C THR A 153 2.79 13.37 -6.75
N LYS A 154 2.67 14.55 -6.15
CA LYS A 154 1.39 15.09 -5.69
C LYS A 154 0.43 15.30 -6.85
N GLU A 155 0.91 15.85 -7.96
CA GLU A 155 0.13 16.14 -9.17
C GLU A 155 -0.49 14.85 -9.74
N ARG A 156 0.28 13.76 -9.76
CA ARG A 156 -0.21 12.44 -10.21
C ARG A 156 -1.32 11.92 -9.30
N ILE A 157 -1.19 12.06 -7.99
CA ILE A 157 -2.21 11.65 -7.01
C ILE A 157 -3.48 12.47 -7.20
N ASP A 158 -3.37 13.78 -7.33
CA ASP A 158 -4.52 14.68 -7.49
C ASP A 158 -5.26 14.38 -8.81
N SER A 159 -4.53 14.15 -9.90
CA SER A 159 -5.09 13.71 -11.19
C SER A 159 -5.82 12.36 -11.07
N PHE A 160 -5.22 11.38 -10.40
CA PHE A 160 -5.85 10.06 -10.18
C PHE A 160 -7.14 10.17 -9.37
N ARG A 161 -7.11 10.95 -8.29
CA ARG A 161 -8.29 11.18 -7.44
C ARG A 161 -9.41 11.89 -8.19
N SER A 162 -9.07 12.87 -9.00
CA SER A 162 -10.05 13.60 -9.85
C SER A 162 -10.71 12.68 -10.84
N LYS A 163 -9.94 11.88 -11.60
CA LYS A 163 -10.45 10.88 -12.54
C LYS A 163 -11.37 9.86 -11.84
N LYS A 164 -10.98 9.39 -10.66
CA LYS A 164 -11.78 8.42 -9.90
C LYS A 164 -13.12 9.01 -9.45
N ARG A 165 -13.12 10.26 -8.97
CA ARG A 165 -14.35 10.99 -8.61
C ARG A 165 -15.29 11.16 -9.80
N GLU A 166 -14.74 11.52 -10.96
CA GLU A 166 -15.53 11.68 -12.19
C GLU A 166 -16.16 10.35 -12.64
N GLN A 167 -15.39 9.26 -12.60
CA GLN A 167 -15.90 7.92 -12.91
C GLN A 167 -17.01 7.49 -11.94
N GLU A 168 -16.86 7.77 -10.64
CA GLU A 168 -17.89 7.48 -9.66
C GLU A 168 -19.18 8.31 -9.90
N LYS A 169 -19.03 9.57 -10.29
CA LYS A 169 -20.16 10.45 -10.65
C LYS A 169 -20.91 9.89 -11.85
N LYS A 170 -20.21 9.58 -12.94
CA LYS A 170 -20.80 8.96 -14.15
C LYS A 170 -21.53 7.64 -13.83
N ARG A 171 -20.95 6.80 -12.95
CA ARG A 171 -21.61 5.55 -12.53
C ARG A 171 -22.89 5.78 -11.72
N LYS A 172 -22.93 6.79 -10.86
CA LYS A 172 -24.14 7.16 -10.11
C LYS A 172 -25.22 7.68 -11.03
N GLU A 173 -24.89 8.57 -11.95
CA GLU A 173 -25.82 9.13 -12.96
C GLU A 173 -26.43 8.02 -13.84
N PHE A 174 -25.59 7.10 -14.30
CA PHE A 174 -26.06 5.95 -15.09
C PHE A 174 -27.04 5.06 -14.30
N LYS A 175 -26.75 4.79 -13.03
CA LYS A 175 -27.65 4.00 -12.17
C LYS A 175 -28.99 4.70 -11.93
N ILE A 176 -28.98 6.02 -11.74
CA ILE A 176 -30.21 6.80 -11.57
C ILE A 176 -31.04 6.72 -12.86
N LYS A 177 -30.41 6.95 -14.01
CA LYS A 177 -31.11 6.87 -15.31
C LYS A 177 -31.71 5.48 -15.58
N GLN A 178 -31.03 4.40 -15.20
CA GLN A 178 -31.60 3.05 -15.33
C GLN A 178 -32.79 2.78 -14.38
N ARG A 179 -32.82 3.44 -13.21
CA ARG A 179 -33.95 3.32 -12.27
C ARG A 179 -35.19 4.10 -12.73
N SER A 180 -35.00 5.21 -13.41
CA SER A 180 -36.12 6.03 -13.94
C SER A 180 -36.74 5.45 -15.21
N LEU A 181 -36.13 4.43 -15.83
CA LEU A 181 -36.63 3.74 -17.02
C LEU A 181 -37.37 2.42 -16.71
N LYS A 182 -37.47 2.07 -15.43
CA LYS A 182 -38.21 0.91 -14.91
C LYS A 182 -39.48 1.35 -14.19
#